data_04fb1f26c3210fc1ba90e982b86a4dd5
#
_entry.id   04fb1f26c3210fc1ba90e982b86a4dd5
#
_cell.length_a   1.000
_cell.length_b   1.000
_cell.length_c   1.000
_cell.angle_alpha   90.00
_cell.angle_beta   90.00
_cell.angle_gamma   90.00
#
_symmetry.space_group_name_H-M   'P 1'
#
loop_
_entity.id
_entity.type
_entity.pdbx_description
1 polymer ?
#
loop_
_entity_poly.entity_id
_entity_poly.type
_entity_poly.pdbx_seq_one_letter_code
_entity_poly.pdbx_strand_id
1 'polypeptide(L)'
;YGDSTVELAALATDSVPGKLDGTVYYIRLRLADSNNATLSTNFYVLSTDEGNLQQLATLPVVKVAASVKRPSGNGMTLTLRNTASTPAMMIRLNLKTGDGSQVLPVDYSDNYFHLMPGEERTVNIGWDNADARQQVPFVELTGYNVEQCVLKQ
;
A
#
# COMPACT_ATOMS: atom_id res chain seq x y z
N TYR A 1 10.56 -13.85 28.40
CA TYR A 1 10.59 -13.97 26.93
C TYR A 1 10.62 -15.45 26.63
N GLY A 2 9.50 -16.03 26.17
CA GLY A 2 9.43 -17.41 25.73
C GLY A 2 9.88 -17.48 24.27
N ASP A 3 10.94 -18.24 23.98
CA ASP A 3 11.26 -18.65 22.63
C ASP A 3 10.18 -19.62 22.16
N SER A 4 9.26 -19.14 21.35
CA SER A 4 8.33 -20.00 20.64
C SER A 4 8.85 -20.16 19.22
N THR A 5 9.51 -21.28 18.95
CA THR A 5 9.79 -21.70 17.57
C THR A 5 8.46 -22.09 16.95
N VAL A 6 7.94 -21.26 16.07
CA VAL A 6 6.84 -21.67 15.19
C VAL A 6 7.49 -22.50 14.09
N GLU A 7 7.35 -23.82 14.17
CA GLU A 7 7.57 -24.67 13.01
C GLU A 7 6.51 -24.27 11.97
N LEU A 8 6.92 -23.53 10.95
CA LEU A 8 6.13 -23.41 9.76
C LEU A 8 6.08 -24.83 9.16
N ALA A 9 5.00 -25.56 9.44
CA ALA A 9 4.68 -26.74 8.68
C ALA A 9 4.91 -26.39 7.20
N ALA A 10 5.70 -27.20 6.53
CA ALA A 10 6.22 -26.97 5.19
C ALA A 10 5.20 -26.17 4.39
N LEU A 11 5.55 -24.97 3.97
CA LEU A 11 4.76 -24.20 3.00
C LEU A 11 4.38 -25.22 1.94
N ALA A 12 3.08 -25.52 1.86
CA ALA A 12 2.60 -26.43 0.85
C ALA A 12 2.97 -25.77 -0.48
N THR A 13 4.01 -26.29 -1.11
CA THR A 13 4.49 -25.82 -2.42
C THR A 13 3.43 -26.00 -3.50
N ASP A 14 2.34 -26.69 -3.15
CA ASP A 14 1.18 -26.95 -3.99
C ASP A 14 0.35 -25.70 -4.34
N SER A 15 0.58 -24.58 -3.66
CA SER A 15 -0.14 -23.31 -3.94
C SER A 15 0.60 -22.38 -4.91
N VAL A 16 1.81 -22.71 -5.33
CA VAL A 16 2.49 -21.99 -6.41
C VAL A 16 2.05 -22.62 -7.73
N PRO A 17 1.15 -21.98 -8.51
CA PRO A 17 0.70 -22.57 -9.76
C PRO A 17 1.88 -22.70 -10.71
N GLY A 18 2.13 -23.93 -11.15
CA GLY A 18 2.90 -24.33 -12.31
C GLY A 18 4.23 -23.60 -12.54
N LYS A 19 4.84 -23.91 -13.68
CA LYS A 19 6.11 -23.29 -14.11
C LYS A 19 6.01 -21.79 -14.15
N LEU A 20 6.89 -21.10 -13.40
CA LEU A 20 6.97 -19.66 -13.39
C LEU A 20 7.59 -19.21 -14.73
N ASP A 21 6.81 -18.55 -15.59
CA ASP A 21 7.21 -18.17 -16.95
C ASP A 21 7.78 -16.74 -17.04
N GLY A 22 7.66 -15.96 -15.96
CA GLY A 22 8.14 -14.58 -15.89
C GLY A 22 9.49 -14.45 -15.21
N THR A 23 10.10 -13.29 -15.31
CA THR A 23 11.33 -12.93 -14.58
C THR A 23 11.05 -12.23 -13.25
N VAL A 24 9.90 -11.58 -13.10
CA VAL A 24 9.52 -10.86 -11.88
C VAL A 24 8.23 -11.43 -11.31
N TYR A 25 8.24 -11.70 -10.00
CA TYR A 25 7.11 -12.26 -9.25
C TYR A 25 6.77 -11.40 -8.06
N TYR A 26 5.47 -11.35 -7.76
CA TYR A 26 4.93 -10.75 -6.56
C TYR A 26 4.53 -11.85 -5.59
N ILE A 27 5.16 -11.87 -4.42
CA ILE A 27 4.87 -12.85 -3.38
C ILE A 27 4.25 -12.13 -2.20
N ARG A 28 3.06 -12.55 -1.80
CA ARG A 28 2.41 -12.12 -0.58
C ARG A 28 2.37 -13.26 0.41
N LEU A 29 2.95 -13.04 1.58
CA LEU A 29 2.80 -13.91 2.73
C LEU A 29 1.73 -13.34 3.64
N ARG A 30 0.80 -14.17 4.06
CA ARG A 30 -0.27 -13.81 4.98
C ARG A 30 -0.26 -14.78 6.15
N LEU A 31 -0.09 -14.27 7.35
CA LEU A 31 -0.32 -15.00 8.59
C LEU A 31 -1.75 -14.73 9.06
N ALA A 32 -2.50 -15.77 9.36
CA ALA A 32 -3.85 -15.67 9.87
C ALA A 32 -4.01 -16.51 11.14
N ASP A 33 -4.95 -16.13 11.99
CA ASP A 33 -5.34 -16.93 13.14
C ASP A 33 -6.29 -18.08 12.74
N SER A 34 -6.74 -18.86 13.72
CA SER A 34 -7.67 -19.97 13.53
C SER A 34 -9.04 -19.56 12.99
N ASN A 35 -9.42 -18.28 13.13
CA ASN A 35 -10.66 -17.70 12.61
C ASN A 35 -10.47 -17.06 11.24
N ASN A 36 -9.30 -17.28 10.59
CA ASN A 36 -8.90 -16.67 9.33
C ASN A 36 -8.76 -15.13 9.37
N ALA A 37 -8.65 -14.54 10.57
CA ALA A 37 -8.33 -13.12 10.69
C ALA A 37 -6.84 -12.89 10.39
N THR A 38 -6.54 -11.89 9.59
CA THR A 38 -5.16 -11.57 9.22
C THR A 38 -4.40 -10.98 10.40
N LEU A 39 -3.34 -11.63 10.83
CA LEU A 39 -2.43 -11.16 11.87
C LEU A 39 -1.27 -10.35 11.30
N SER A 40 -0.75 -10.75 10.13
CA SER A 40 0.35 -10.08 9.48
C SER A 40 0.36 -10.35 7.98
N THR A 41 0.91 -9.42 7.22
CA THR A 41 1.16 -9.59 5.78
C THR A 41 2.52 -9.05 5.42
N ASN A 42 3.24 -9.78 4.57
CA ASN A 42 4.47 -9.30 3.93
C ASN A 42 4.32 -9.38 2.42
N PHE A 43 4.99 -8.46 1.73
CA PHE A 43 4.97 -8.40 0.28
C PHE A 43 6.39 -8.32 -0.25
N TYR A 44 6.71 -9.16 -1.23
CA TYR A 44 8.02 -9.23 -1.86
C TYR A 44 7.89 -9.12 -3.37
N VAL A 45 8.86 -8.46 -3.96
CA VAL A 45 9.09 -8.48 -5.41
C VAL A 45 10.38 -9.23 -5.64
N LEU A 46 10.30 -10.35 -6.31
CA LEU A 46 11.43 -11.23 -6.57
C LEU A 46 11.67 -11.39 -8.07
N SER A 47 12.92 -11.59 -8.42
CA SER A 47 13.33 -11.97 -9.78
C SER A 47 13.93 -13.37 -9.78
N THR A 48 13.65 -14.15 -10.81
CA THR A 48 14.31 -15.45 -11.05
C THR A 48 15.67 -15.28 -11.73
N ASP A 49 15.97 -14.09 -12.26
CA ASP A 49 17.22 -13.73 -12.88
C ASP A 49 17.91 -12.68 -12.01
N GLU A 50 18.84 -13.12 -11.17
CA GLU A 50 19.61 -12.40 -10.13
C GLU A 50 19.44 -10.86 -10.11
N GLY A 51 18.32 -10.40 -9.53
CA GLY A 51 18.06 -8.97 -9.34
C GLY A 51 17.57 -8.22 -10.58
N ASN A 52 17.29 -8.88 -11.70
CA ASN A 52 16.73 -8.26 -12.87
C ASN A 52 15.26 -7.89 -12.68
N LEU A 53 15.00 -6.64 -12.32
CA LEU A 53 13.66 -6.08 -12.11
C LEU A 53 13.21 -5.19 -13.28
N GLN A 54 13.86 -5.26 -14.45
CA GLN A 54 13.56 -4.40 -15.60
C GLN A 54 12.10 -4.49 -16.07
N GLN A 55 11.42 -5.62 -15.86
CA GLN A 55 10.00 -5.74 -16.18
C GLN A 55 9.13 -4.74 -15.41
N LEU A 56 9.56 -4.29 -14.24
CA LEU A 56 8.81 -3.26 -13.50
C LEU A 56 8.75 -1.94 -14.28
N ALA A 57 9.79 -1.62 -15.04
CA ALA A 57 9.84 -0.39 -15.83
C ALA A 57 8.81 -0.37 -16.98
N THR A 58 8.28 -1.53 -17.35
CA THR A 58 7.27 -1.66 -18.41
C THR A 58 5.84 -1.69 -17.90
N LEU A 59 5.65 -1.60 -16.58
CA LEU A 59 4.31 -1.58 -15.99
C LEU A 59 3.53 -0.36 -16.50
N PRO A 60 2.30 -0.56 -17.00
CA PRO A 60 1.45 0.56 -17.37
C PRO A 60 1.10 1.41 -16.15
N VAL A 61 0.86 2.69 -16.38
CA VAL A 61 0.38 3.60 -15.34
C VAL A 61 -1.03 3.21 -14.91
N VAL A 62 -1.24 3.13 -13.62
CA VAL A 62 -2.51 2.75 -13.00
C VAL A 62 -3.15 3.96 -12.32
N LYS A 63 -4.44 4.15 -12.58
CA LYS A 63 -5.27 5.09 -11.82
C LYS A 63 -5.91 4.37 -10.65
N VAL A 64 -5.56 4.79 -9.44
CA VAL A 64 -6.14 4.25 -8.20
C VAL A 64 -7.44 5.00 -7.91
N ALA A 65 -8.53 4.26 -7.73
CA ALA A 65 -9.78 4.84 -7.25
C ALA A 65 -9.65 5.17 -5.77
N ALA A 66 -10.12 6.35 -5.38
CA ALA A 66 -10.00 6.82 -4.00
C ALA A 66 -11.29 7.48 -3.52
N SER A 67 -11.61 7.24 -2.25
CA SER A 67 -12.63 8.01 -1.53
C SER A 67 -12.03 8.59 -0.25
N VAL A 68 -12.49 9.78 0.11
CA VAL A 68 -12.01 10.54 1.27
C VAL A 68 -13.17 10.73 2.23
N LYS A 69 -12.95 10.38 3.51
CA LYS A 69 -13.86 10.72 4.62
C LYS A 69 -13.10 11.51 5.66
N ARG A 70 -13.69 12.60 6.15
CA ARG A 70 -13.17 13.37 7.28
C ARG A 70 -14.07 13.12 8.48
N PRO A 71 -13.66 12.31 9.46
CA PRO A 71 -14.32 12.28 10.75
C PRO A 71 -14.18 13.66 11.42
N SER A 72 -14.98 13.89 12.48
CA SER A 72 -14.82 15.11 13.29
C SER A 72 -13.42 15.16 13.90
N GLY A 73 -12.73 16.28 13.74
CA GLY A 73 -11.37 16.50 14.26
C GLY A 73 -10.28 16.51 13.17
N ASN A 74 -9.04 16.35 13.62
CA ASN A 74 -7.84 16.44 12.78
C ASN A 74 -7.48 15.06 12.20
N GLY A 75 -8.33 14.54 11.33
CA GLY A 75 -8.11 13.24 10.74
C GLY A 75 -8.78 13.10 9.39
N MET A 76 -8.36 12.08 8.67
CA MET A 76 -8.87 11.71 7.37
C MET A 76 -8.79 10.19 7.22
N THR A 77 -9.81 9.60 6.65
CA THR A 77 -9.80 8.20 6.25
C THR A 77 -9.87 8.13 4.73
N LEU A 78 -8.89 7.48 4.14
CA LEU A 78 -8.84 7.21 2.70
C LEU A 78 -9.17 5.74 2.47
N THR A 79 -10.05 5.47 1.50
CA THR A 79 -10.22 4.13 0.96
C THR A 79 -9.73 4.14 -0.48
N LEU A 80 -8.71 3.34 -0.76
CA LEU A 80 -8.01 3.27 -2.04
C LEU A 80 -8.26 1.91 -2.66
N ARG A 81 -8.60 1.86 -3.94
CA ARG A 81 -8.85 0.62 -4.67
C ARG A 81 -8.15 0.61 -6.01
N ASN A 82 -7.45 -0.48 -6.30
CA ASN A 82 -6.92 -0.74 -7.62
C ASN A 82 -7.97 -1.45 -8.48
N THR A 83 -8.53 -0.76 -9.45
CA THR A 83 -9.53 -1.30 -10.39
C THR A 83 -8.92 -1.79 -11.71
N ALA A 84 -7.61 -1.60 -11.89
CA ALA A 84 -6.90 -2.06 -13.08
C ALA A 84 -6.52 -3.55 -12.98
N SER A 85 -6.13 -4.14 -14.10
CA SER A 85 -5.58 -5.49 -14.17
C SER A 85 -4.09 -5.57 -13.86
N THR A 86 -3.44 -4.44 -13.62
CA THR A 86 -2.01 -4.31 -13.30
C THR A 86 -1.84 -3.89 -11.85
N PRO A 87 -0.82 -4.40 -11.13
CA PRO A 87 -0.50 -3.93 -9.78
C PRO A 87 -0.20 -2.43 -9.74
N ALA A 88 -0.72 -1.74 -8.73
CA ALA A 88 -0.34 -0.37 -8.39
C ALA A 88 0.79 -0.44 -7.33
N MET A 89 2.00 -0.03 -7.74
CA MET A 89 3.21 -0.26 -6.98
C MET A 89 3.67 0.98 -6.21
N MET A 90 4.16 0.77 -4.98
CA MET A 90 4.80 1.82 -4.16
C MET A 90 3.91 3.05 -3.97
N ILE A 91 2.62 2.83 -3.65
CA ILE A 91 1.68 3.92 -3.36
C ILE A 91 2.21 4.70 -2.16
N ARG A 92 2.39 6.00 -2.34
CA ARG A 92 2.78 6.95 -1.32
C ARG A 92 1.69 7.98 -1.13
N LEU A 93 1.35 8.22 0.11
CA LEU A 93 0.45 9.28 0.56
C LEU A 93 1.27 10.40 1.21
N ASN A 94 1.01 11.64 0.81
CA ASN A 94 1.70 12.80 1.35
C ASN A 94 0.68 13.88 1.70
N LEU A 95 0.53 14.18 2.99
CA LEU A 95 -0.37 15.22 3.46
C LEU A 95 0.26 16.60 3.24
N LYS A 96 -0.46 17.47 2.54
CA LYS A 96 0.00 18.82 2.18
C LYS A 96 -1.04 19.88 2.52
N THR A 97 -0.58 21.06 2.80
CA THR A 97 -1.40 22.27 2.91
C THR A 97 -1.69 22.90 1.55
N GLY A 98 -2.61 23.84 1.49
CA GLY A 98 -3.05 24.48 0.26
C GLY A 98 -1.93 25.18 -0.54
N ASP A 99 -0.86 25.59 0.12
CA ASP A 99 0.34 26.16 -0.48
C ASP A 99 1.36 25.11 -0.99
N GLY A 100 1.02 23.80 -0.87
CA GLY A 100 1.88 22.70 -1.30
C GLY A 100 2.94 22.28 -0.28
N SER A 101 3.02 22.93 0.88
CA SER A 101 3.92 22.53 1.96
C SER A 101 3.50 21.21 2.57
N GLN A 102 4.47 20.39 2.98
CA GLN A 102 4.16 19.15 3.73
C GLN A 102 3.68 19.48 5.14
N VAL A 103 2.71 18.72 5.61
CA VAL A 103 2.33 18.70 7.02
C VAL A 103 3.22 17.69 7.73
N LEU A 104 3.85 18.09 8.82
CA LEU A 104 4.74 17.25 9.63
C LEU A 104 4.66 17.68 11.11
N PRO A 105 4.55 16.73 12.05
CA PRO A 105 4.41 15.28 11.86
C PRO A 105 3.03 14.85 11.37
N VAL A 106 2.94 13.67 10.76
CA VAL A 106 1.69 13.03 10.34
C VAL A 106 1.73 11.55 10.69
N ASP A 107 0.67 11.06 11.29
CA ASP A 107 0.47 9.64 11.56
C ASP A 107 -0.32 9.01 10.42
N TYR A 108 0.27 8.01 9.76
CA TYR A 108 -0.39 7.18 8.76
C TYR A 108 -0.53 5.77 9.33
N SER A 109 -1.74 5.19 9.30
CA SER A 109 -1.89 3.78 9.67
C SER A 109 -1.17 2.84 8.70
N ASP A 110 -0.93 3.29 7.47
CA ASP A 110 -0.12 2.61 6.45
C ASP A 110 0.35 3.60 5.38
N ASN A 111 1.53 3.34 4.80
CA ASN A 111 2.09 4.12 3.69
C ASN A 111 3.13 3.29 2.93
N TYR A 112 3.48 3.66 1.70
CA TYR A 112 4.45 2.94 0.86
C TYR A 112 4.07 1.47 0.61
N PHE A 113 2.83 1.23 0.23
CA PHE A 113 2.28 -0.10 0.00
C PHE A 113 1.96 -0.37 -1.48
N HIS A 114 1.56 -1.60 -1.76
CA HIS A 114 1.13 -2.03 -3.08
C HIS A 114 -0.34 -2.44 -3.05
N LEU A 115 -1.05 -2.24 -4.16
CA LEU A 115 -2.39 -2.78 -4.37
C LEU A 115 -2.39 -3.68 -5.60
N MET A 116 -2.65 -4.96 -5.39
CA MET A 116 -2.87 -5.90 -6.49
C MET A 116 -4.20 -5.60 -7.19
N PRO A 117 -4.42 -6.11 -8.40
CA PRO A 117 -5.70 -5.97 -9.10
C PRO A 117 -6.88 -6.34 -8.21
N GLY A 118 -7.87 -5.45 -8.13
CA GLY A 118 -9.08 -5.61 -7.34
C GLY A 118 -8.94 -5.34 -5.84
N GLU A 119 -7.73 -5.11 -5.33
CA GLU A 119 -7.52 -4.85 -3.91
C GLU A 119 -7.95 -3.46 -3.48
N GLU A 120 -8.36 -3.43 -2.22
CA GLU A 120 -8.75 -2.21 -1.52
C GLU A 120 -7.97 -2.10 -0.21
N ARG A 121 -7.60 -0.87 0.17
CA ARG A 121 -6.97 -0.55 1.44
C ARG A 121 -7.52 0.72 2.03
N THR A 122 -7.80 0.67 3.33
CA THR A 122 -8.20 1.84 4.10
C THR A 122 -7.02 2.33 4.91
N VAL A 123 -6.70 3.62 4.79
CA VAL A 123 -5.63 4.30 5.52
C VAL A 123 -6.22 5.43 6.34
N ASN A 124 -5.94 5.43 7.63
CA ASN A 124 -6.25 6.54 8.52
C ASN A 124 -5.03 7.47 8.61
N ILE A 125 -5.28 8.76 8.53
CA ILE A 125 -4.27 9.81 8.59
C ILE A 125 -4.66 10.76 9.70
N GLY A 126 -3.74 11.00 10.64
CA GLY A 126 -3.88 11.93 11.75
C GLY A 126 -2.80 13.01 11.72
N TRP A 127 -3.15 14.23 12.13
CA TRP A 127 -2.21 15.35 12.25
C TRP A 127 -2.67 16.32 13.33
N ASP A 128 -1.79 17.22 13.78
CA ASP A 128 -2.20 18.36 14.60
C ASP A 128 -2.55 19.57 13.71
N ASN A 129 -3.56 20.37 14.11
CA ASN A 129 -3.94 21.59 13.40
C ASN A 129 -2.81 22.60 13.33
N ALA A 130 -1.97 22.66 14.35
CA ALA A 130 -0.80 23.54 14.36
C ALA A 130 0.15 23.17 13.21
N ASP A 131 0.38 21.89 12.97
CA ASP A 131 1.27 21.40 11.92
C ASP A 131 0.68 21.63 10.52
N ALA A 132 -0.64 21.60 10.40
CA ALA A 132 -1.35 22.00 9.18
C ALA A 132 -1.48 23.54 9.04
N ARG A 133 -0.85 24.33 9.91
CA ARG A 133 -0.89 25.79 9.91
C ARG A 133 -2.33 26.35 9.87
N GLN A 134 -3.25 25.65 10.55
CA GLN A 134 -4.69 25.92 10.56
C GLN A 134 -5.35 25.95 9.16
N GLN A 135 -4.71 25.34 8.16
CA GLN A 135 -5.26 25.15 6.83
C GLN A 135 -5.98 23.79 6.73
N VAL A 136 -6.85 23.66 5.74
CA VAL A 136 -7.45 22.37 5.38
C VAL A 136 -6.48 21.60 4.50
N PRO A 137 -5.84 20.54 4.99
CA PRO A 137 -4.89 19.81 4.20
C PRO A 137 -5.58 18.87 3.19
N PHE A 138 -4.82 18.46 2.20
CA PHE A 138 -5.18 17.47 1.20
C PHE A 138 -4.11 16.38 1.10
N VAL A 139 -4.43 15.24 0.51
CA VAL A 139 -3.47 14.18 0.26
C VAL A 139 -3.07 14.18 -1.20
N GLU A 140 -1.77 14.24 -1.45
CA GLU A 140 -1.18 13.90 -2.73
C GLU A 140 -0.86 12.41 -2.75
N LEU A 141 -1.44 11.69 -3.70
CA LEU A 141 -1.17 10.28 -3.94
C LEU A 141 -0.22 10.16 -5.12
N THR A 142 0.87 9.43 -4.91
CA THR A 142 1.88 9.10 -5.93
C THR A 142 2.22 7.62 -5.84
N GLY A 143 3.01 7.11 -6.77
CA GLY A 143 3.52 5.75 -6.75
C GLY A 143 4.47 5.48 -7.91
N TYR A 144 5.01 4.27 -7.99
CA TYR A 144 5.97 3.91 -9.03
C TYR A 144 5.33 3.94 -10.42
N ASN A 145 4.21 3.23 -10.58
CA ASN A 145 3.41 3.21 -11.80
C ASN A 145 1.98 3.71 -11.55
N VAL A 146 1.82 4.67 -10.66
CA VAL A 146 0.52 5.21 -10.26
C VAL A 146 0.38 6.63 -10.76
N GLU A 147 -0.76 6.94 -11.38
CA GLU A 147 -1.10 8.29 -11.79
C GLU A 147 -1.16 9.20 -10.55
N GLN A 148 -0.34 10.24 -10.55
CA GLN A 148 -0.36 11.22 -9.48
C GLN A 148 -1.71 11.92 -9.42
N CYS A 149 -2.31 11.97 -8.26
CA CYS A 149 -3.55 12.69 -8.06
C CYS A 149 -3.61 13.40 -6.70
N VAL A 150 -4.52 14.36 -6.60
CA VAL A 150 -4.81 15.10 -5.38
C VAL A 150 -6.17 14.68 -4.86
N LEU A 151 -6.18 14.19 -3.62
CA LEU A 151 -7.38 13.75 -2.93
C LEU A 151 -7.84 14.86 -1.98
N LYS A 152 -8.90 15.51 -2.36
CA LYS A 152 -9.62 16.53 -1.57
C LYS A 152 -11.00 15.99 -1.22
N GLN A 153 -11.56 16.48 -0.12
CA GLN A 153 -12.98 16.26 0.16
C GLN A 153 -13.82 17.13 -0.75
#